data_6a754d5331ca61ad527c63985d631a8f
#
_entry.id   6a754d5331ca61ad527c63985d631a8f
#
_cell.length_a   1.000
_cell.length_b   1.000
_cell.length_c   1.000
_cell.angle_alpha   90.00
_cell.angle_beta   90.00
_cell.angle_gamma   90.00
#
_symmetry.space_group_name_H-M   'P 1'
#
loop_
_entity.id
_entity.type
_entity.pdbx_description
1 polymer ?
#
loop_
_entity_poly.entity_id
_entity_poly.type
_entity_poly.pdbx_seq_one_letter_code
_entity_poly.pdbx_strand_id
1 'polypeptide(L)'
;MNQAADSWVRQHGTTLYVSGVVLFCGLWSVLVYRLYGWPSDWTGLVVLALLGALTWWLPTSSDGRSHFTADNVVVLAAIPIVGVLGAGVVGLAMTGLTTRRLPLRRRIFNMAMHSISAMIGGLAYAWAGGIFGTALAGLEGAGELLGHVGLPIVVADVVNLVVNAVLVAGVIRISEGVPMRLQLVDMFTSSGLTQFAYGIIAFLVVIMWIPGDMGPVAVLVALAPLAGARWALMQYGEEREARERALGALVAALETRAPDLEGHSARVSSLSAGMAQELGLGPKDVADVRIAGLLHDLGRVVVAPGSEGADVEEGVELRGAAMLQDLPFLAGASDVMQQMARAQSDGSTHTLADVVKVADDYDLLMRGDGIGSAEALARLRSRTPGPDGDRVIAALARVVRGTDGPVGSSAVAQS
;
A
#
# COMPACT_ATOMS: atom_id res chain seq x y z
N MET A 1 14.78 16.47 -32.09
CA MET A 1 15.93 17.22 -31.58
C MET A 1 15.75 17.78 -30.16
N ASN A 2 14.52 17.96 -29.66
CA ASN A 2 14.28 18.53 -28.31
C ASN A 2 14.49 17.56 -27.12
N GLN A 3 14.18 16.27 -27.27
CA GLN A 3 14.25 15.34 -26.12
C GLN A 3 15.66 15.14 -25.54
N ALA A 4 16.70 15.14 -26.38
CA ALA A 4 18.09 15.01 -25.92
C ALA A 4 18.58 16.29 -25.19
N ALA A 5 18.18 17.47 -25.64
CA ALA A 5 18.50 18.73 -24.97
C ALA A 5 17.80 18.84 -23.61
N ASP A 6 16.51 18.45 -23.52
CA ASP A 6 15.76 18.46 -22.27
C ASP A 6 16.31 17.44 -21.24
N SER A 7 16.73 16.26 -21.69
CA SER A 7 17.36 15.26 -20.82
C SER A 7 18.71 15.74 -20.27
N TRP A 8 19.51 16.40 -21.09
CA TRP A 8 20.81 16.98 -20.69
C TRP A 8 20.63 18.09 -19.65
N VAL A 9 19.67 19.01 -19.87
CA VAL A 9 19.33 20.08 -18.91
C VAL A 9 18.86 19.54 -17.58
N ARG A 10 17.98 18.56 -17.58
CA ARG A 10 17.49 17.91 -16.36
C ARG A 10 18.60 17.17 -15.60
N GLN A 11 19.47 16.46 -16.30
CA GLN A 11 20.58 15.74 -15.69
C GLN A 11 21.59 16.67 -15.02
N HIS A 12 21.96 17.79 -15.66
CA HIS A 12 22.87 18.80 -15.10
C HIS A 12 22.19 19.56 -13.96
N GLY A 13 20.93 19.95 -14.10
CA GLY A 13 20.15 20.58 -13.05
C GLY A 13 20.05 19.74 -11.78
N THR A 14 19.79 18.43 -11.94
CA THR A 14 19.74 17.51 -10.80
C THR A 14 21.11 17.36 -10.13
N THR A 15 22.20 17.33 -10.91
CA THR A 15 23.57 17.24 -10.36
C THR A 15 23.92 18.50 -9.58
N LEU A 16 23.61 19.68 -10.10
CA LEU A 16 23.83 20.96 -9.41
C LEU A 16 23.02 21.04 -8.11
N TYR A 17 21.77 20.62 -8.13
CA TYR A 17 20.92 20.59 -6.94
C TYR A 17 21.50 19.68 -5.86
N VAL A 18 21.84 18.44 -6.21
CA VAL A 18 22.45 17.48 -5.27
C VAL A 18 23.76 18.03 -4.71
N SER A 19 24.63 18.61 -5.53
CA SER A 19 25.89 19.22 -5.07
C SER A 19 25.62 20.39 -4.14
N GLY A 20 24.61 21.21 -4.41
CA GLY A 20 24.19 22.32 -3.54
C GLY A 20 23.69 21.83 -2.17
N VAL A 21 22.87 20.76 -2.13
CA VAL A 21 22.40 20.15 -0.89
C VAL A 21 23.56 19.56 -0.08
N VAL A 22 24.51 18.89 -0.73
CA VAL A 22 25.71 18.34 -0.05
C VAL A 22 26.59 19.46 0.53
N LEU A 23 26.83 20.52 -0.23
CA LEU A 23 27.60 21.68 0.25
C LEU A 23 26.89 22.33 1.44
N PHE A 24 25.59 22.56 1.33
CA PHE A 24 24.78 23.11 2.42
C PHE A 24 24.87 22.21 3.65
N CYS A 25 24.76 20.88 3.50
CA CYS A 25 24.92 19.92 4.60
C CYS A 25 26.27 20.10 5.31
N GLY A 26 27.37 20.20 4.57
CA GLY A 26 28.70 20.41 5.13
C GLY A 26 28.82 21.73 5.91
N LEU A 27 28.40 22.84 5.31
CA LEU A 27 28.42 24.17 5.96
C LEU A 27 27.52 24.21 7.20
N TRP A 28 26.33 23.61 7.10
CA TRP A 28 25.37 23.51 8.20
C TRP A 28 25.92 22.68 9.37
N SER A 29 26.56 21.55 9.07
CA SER A 29 27.21 20.72 10.10
C SER A 29 28.32 21.47 10.83
N VAL A 30 29.12 22.29 10.11
CA VAL A 30 30.13 23.14 10.75
C VAL A 30 29.50 24.20 11.67
N LEU A 31 28.41 24.82 11.23
CA LEU A 31 27.68 25.79 12.06
C LEU A 31 27.10 25.13 13.31
N VAL A 32 26.43 24.00 13.17
CA VAL A 32 25.85 23.24 14.29
C VAL A 32 26.95 22.78 15.27
N TYR A 33 28.09 22.33 14.73
CA TYR A 33 29.25 21.99 15.57
C TYR A 33 29.76 23.18 16.39
N ARG A 34 29.80 24.38 15.78
CA ARG A 34 30.23 25.61 16.49
C ARG A 34 29.25 26.02 17.59
N LEU A 35 27.96 25.75 17.44
CA LEU A 35 26.92 26.13 18.41
C LEU A 35 26.72 25.11 19.52
N TYR A 36 26.78 23.83 19.20
CA TYR A 36 26.41 22.74 20.14
C TYR A 36 27.56 21.80 20.48
N GLY A 37 28.72 21.91 19.82
CA GLY A 37 29.87 21.05 20.04
C GLY A 37 29.71 19.66 19.42
N TRP A 38 30.59 18.75 19.84
CA TRP A 38 30.61 17.35 19.44
C TRP A 38 29.72 16.50 20.40
N PRO A 39 29.06 15.45 19.92
CA PRO A 39 28.31 14.54 20.77
C PRO A 39 29.18 13.96 21.88
N SER A 40 28.69 13.96 23.11
CA SER A 40 29.43 13.41 24.28
C SER A 40 29.24 11.88 24.40
N ASP A 41 28.05 11.36 23.99
CA ASP A 41 27.74 9.94 24.05
C ASP A 41 28.06 9.26 22.71
N TRP A 42 29.31 8.79 22.58
CA TRP A 42 29.76 8.03 21.41
C TRP A 42 29.13 6.65 21.30
N THR A 43 28.83 6.01 22.42
CA THR A 43 28.20 4.68 22.45
C THR A 43 26.79 4.80 21.91
N GLY A 44 26.02 5.74 22.38
CA GLY A 44 24.67 6.03 21.90
C GLY A 44 24.67 6.36 20.40
N LEU A 45 25.62 7.19 19.96
CA LEU A 45 25.75 7.56 18.54
C LEU A 45 26.01 6.35 17.65
N VAL A 46 26.96 5.49 17.99
CA VAL A 46 27.31 4.29 17.21
C VAL A 46 26.14 3.31 17.19
N VAL A 47 25.53 3.06 18.34
CA VAL A 47 24.39 2.14 18.44
C VAL A 47 23.21 2.65 17.62
N LEU A 48 22.83 3.93 17.73
CA LEU A 48 21.73 4.50 16.97
C LEU A 48 22.03 4.51 15.45
N ALA A 49 23.26 4.79 15.04
CA ALA A 49 23.67 4.72 13.63
C ALA A 49 23.55 3.28 13.08
N LEU A 50 23.98 2.27 13.82
CA LEU A 50 23.87 0.86 13.44
C LEU A 50 22.41 0.39 13.42
N LEU A 51 21.62 0.76 14.41
CA LEU A 51 20.19 0.45 14.46
C LEU A 51 19.45 1.13 13.30
N GLY A 52 19.74 2.38 13.00
CA GLY A 52 19.19 3.08 11.85
C GLY A 52 19.58 2.40 10.53
N ALA A 53 20.83 1.94 10.39
CA ALA A 53 21.23 1.17 9.22
C ALA A 53 20.52 -0.18 9.13
N LEU A 54 20.27 -0.85 10.25
CA LEU A 54 19.56 -2.13 10.32
C LEU A 54 18.10 -2.01 9.86
N THR A 55 17.44 -0.87 10.07
CA THR A 55 16.05 -0.67 9.60
C THR A 55 15.92 -0.81 8.08
N TRP A 56 16.98 -0.55 7.32
CA TRP A 56 17.02 -0.70 5.86
C TRP A 56 17.10 -2.16 5.39
N TRP A 57 17.44 -3.09 6.27
CA TRP A 57 17.42 -4.53 5.97
C TRP A 57 16.03 -5.13 6.12
N LEU A 58 15.14 -4.44 6.83
CA LEU A 58 13.76 -4.88 6.94
C LEU A 58 13.08 -4.75 5.56
N PRO A 59 12.40 -5.81 5.08
CA PRO A 59 11.70 -5.76 3.80
C PRO A 59 10.67 -4.64 3.80
N THR A 60 10.62 -3.87 2.73
CA THR A 60 9.54 -2.88 2.51
C THR A 60 8.38 -3.59 1.82
N SER A 61 7.14 -3.35 2.27
CA SER A 61 5.94 -3.87 1.59
C SER A 61 5.91 -3.40 0.13
N SER A 62 5.56 -4.30 -0.78
CA SER A 62 5.48 -4.05 -2.23
C SER A 62 4.35 -3.08 -2.62
N ASP A 63 3.38 -2.84 -1.75
CA ASP A 63 2.14 -2.11 -2.06
C ASP A 63 2.27 -0.59 -2.23
N GLY A 64 3.47 -0.02 -2.08
CA GLY A 64 3.73 1.40 -2.37
C GLY A 64 2.95 2.44 -1.54
N ARG A 65 2.01 2.02 -0.69
CA ARG A 65 1.05 2.90 -0.01
C ARG A 65 1.32 3.17 1.46
N SER A 66 2.16 2.38 2.13
CA SER A 66 2.48 2.61 3.55
C SER A 66 3.96 2.35 3.79
N HIS A 67 4.76 3.40 3.73
CA HIS A 67 6.17 3.36 4.10
C HIS A 67 6.31 3.65 5.60
N PHE A 68 5.94 2.68 6.45
CA PHE A 68 6.43 2.73 7.82
C PHE A 68 7.92 2.40 7.79
N THR A 69 8.76 3.40 7.99
CA THR A 69 10.21 3.24 8.07
C THR A 69 10.64 3.56 9.50
N ALA A 70 11.17 2.55 10.21
CA ALA A 70 11.65 2.72 11.59
C ALA A 70 12.87 3.66 11.69
N ASP A 71 13.48 4.03 10.55
CA ASP A 71 14.59 4.97 10.45
C ASP A 71 14.24 6.36 11.00
N ASN A 72 13.03 6.86 10.77
CA ASN A 72 12.60 8.15 11.29
C ASN A 72 12.48 8.15 12.84
N VAL A 73 12.03 7.04 13.42
CA VAL A 73 12.02 6.85 14.88
C VAL A 73 13.42 6.95 15.47
N VAL A 74 14.40 6.29 14.84
CA VAL A 74 15.79 6.30 15.30
C VAL A 74 16.39 7.71 15.21
N VAL A 75 16.13 8.44 14.10
CA VAL A 75 16.61 9.82 13.94
C VAL A 75 16.00 10.75 14.99
N LEU A 76 14.69 10.66 15.23
CA LEU A 76 14.01 11.49 16.23
C LEU A 76 14.48 11.18 17.64
N ALA A 77 14.67 9.91 17.99
CA ALA A 77 15.21 9.51 19.28
C ALA A 77 16.68 9.94 19.46
N ALA A 78 17.47 9.98 18.38
CA ALA A 78 18.84 10.43 18.43
C ALA A 78 18.95 11.91 18.82
N ILE A 79 17.99 12.77 18.50
CA ILE A 79 18.03 14.20 18.83
C ILE A 79 18.26 14.42 20.32
N PRO A 80 17.38 13.97 21.24
CA PRO A 80 17.60 14.18 22.68
C PRO A 80 18.75 13.34 23.24
N ILE A 81 19.05 12.14 22.71
CA ILE A 81 20.06 11.23 23.26
C ILE A 81 21.48 11.72 22.96
N VAL A 82 21.79 11.99 21.68
CA VAL A 82 23.15 12.33 21.22
C VAL A 82 23.29 13.77 20.73
N GLY A 83 22.25 14.58 20.85
CA GLY A 83 22.25 16.00 20.51
C GLY A 83 22.07 16.28 19.01
N VAL A 84 22.02 17.58 18.67
CA VAL A 84 21.68 18.06 17.32
C VAL A 84 22.66 17.54 16.26
N LEU A 85 23.97 17.67 16.50
CA LEU A 85 24.98 17.20 15.55
C LEU A 85 25.00 15.67 15.46
N GLY A 86 24.84 15.00 16.62
CA GLY A 86 24.78 13.54 16.70
C GLY A 86 23.63 12.97 15.88
N ALA A 87 22.44 13.55 15.96
CA ALA A 87 21.30 13.15 15.14
C ALA A 87 21.59 13.33 13.63
N GLY A 88 22.26 14.41 13.24
CA GLY A 88 22.74 14.61 11.86
C GLY A 88 23.70 13.52 11.39
N VAL A 89 24.65 13.12 12.26
CA VAL A 89 25.58 12.01 11.97
C VAL A 89 24.86 10.68 11.86
N VAL A 90 23.90 10.39 12.75
CA VAL A 90 23.04 9.19 12.65
C VAL A 90 22.28 9.17 11.33
N GLY A 91 21.62 10.27 10.94
CA GLY A 91 20.91 10.38 9.68
C GLY A 91 21.79 10.14 8.45
N LEU A 92 23.02 10.65 8.47
CA LEU A 92 24.01 10.43 7.42
C LEU A 92 24.49 8.98 7.39
N ALA A 93 24.83 8.42 8.55
CA ALA A 93 25.42 7.08 8.66
C ALA A 93 24.42 5.98 8.28
N MET A 94 23.17 6.05 8.74
CA MET A 94 22.15 5.03 8.45
C MET A 94 21.90 4.88 6.94
N THR A 95 21.88 5.98 6.21
CA THR A 95 21.73 5.95 4.74
C THR A 95 23.04 5.56 4.05
N GLY A 96 24.18 5.96 4.61
CA GLY A 96 25.52 5.63 4.13
C GLY A 96 25.83 4.13 4.25
N LEU A 97 25.38 3.46 5.30
CA LEU A 97 25.61 2.04 5.58
C LEU A 97 24.58 1.11 4.93
N THR A 98 23.57 1.64 4.23
CA THR A 98 22.55 0.81 3.57
C THR A 98 23.19 -0.10 2.51
N THR A 99 22.73 -1.36 2.48
CA THR A 99 23.15 -2.36 1.48
C THR A 99 22.36 -2.29 0.18
N ARG A 100 21.29 -1.48 0.11
CA ARG A 100 20.51 -1.30 -1.12
C ARG A 100 21.38 -0.71 -2.22
N ARG A 101 21.36 -1.32 -3.40
CA ARG A 101 22.07 -0.85 -4.60
C ARG A 101 21.39 0.39 -5.18
N LEU A 102 21.55 1.52 -4.50
CA LEU A 102 21.09 2.81 -5.02
C LEU A 102 22.20 3.42 -5.91
N PRO A 103 21.84 4.12 -6.99
CA PRO A 103 22.79 4.96 -7.73
C PRO A 103 23.53 5.90 -6.77
N LEU A 104 24.86 6.05 -6.93
CA LEU A 104 25.70 6.80 -6.00
C LEU A 104 25.16 8.22 -5.73
N ARG A 105 24.72 8.91 -6.77
CA ARG A 105 24.14 10.25 -6.66
C ARG A 105 22.89 10.29 -5.76
N ARG A 106 21.99 9.30 -5.89
CA ARG A 106 20.80 9.20 -5.05
C ARG A 106 21.17 8.88 -3.59
N ARG A 107 22.17 8.04 -3.39
CA ARG A 107 22.69 7.72 -2.04
C ARG A 107 23.27 8.95 -1.36
N ILE A 108 24.13 9.71 -2.05
CA ILE A 108 24.74 10.94 -1.51
C ILE A 108 23.67 11.99 -1.19
N PHE A 109 22.69 12.18 -2.06
CA PHE A 109 21.56 13.08 -1.79
C PHE A 109 20.79 12.68 -0.53
N ASN A 110 20.41 11.40 -0.40
CA ASN A 110 19.67 10.92 0.76
C ASN A 110 20.47 11.07 2.06
N MET A 111 21.79 10.81 2.04
CA MET A 111 22.68 11.02 3.18
C MET A 111 22.64 12.47 3.64
N ALA A 112 22.85 13.42 2.74
CA ALA A 112 22.84 14.85 3.05
C ALA A 112 21.44 15.32 3.50
N MET A 113 20.40 14.88 2.84
CA MET A 113 19.00 15.21 3.15
C MET A 113 18.62 14.77 4.58
N HIS A 114 18.85 13.51 4.94
CA HIS A 114 18.54 13.01 6.28
C HIS A 114 19.37 13.72 7.36
N SER A 115 20.63 14.01 7.09
CA SER A 115 21.48 14.76 8.01
C SER A 115 20.97 16.19 8.25
N ILE A 116 20.63 16.92 7.18
CA ILE A 116 20.06 18.27 7.25
C ILE A 116 18.74 18.27 8.04
N SER A 117 17.82 17.37 7.66
CA SER A 117 16.50 17.28 8.29
C SER A 117 16.60 16.98 9.77
N ALA A 118 17.49 16.03 10.16
CA ALA A 118 17.75 15.70 11.56
C ALA A 118 18.31 16.88 12.35
N MET A 119 19.30 17.61 11.80
CA MET A 119 19.89 18.77 12.48
C MET A 119 18.89 19.94 12.60
N ILE A 120 18.11 20.24 11.57
CA ILE A 120 17.08 21.30 11.62
C ILE A 120 15.97 20.89 12.60
N GLY A 121 15.52 19.63 12.57
CA GLY A 121 14.60 19.08 13.58
C GLY A 121 15.17 19.17 15.00
N GLY A 122 16.46 18.89 15.18
CA GLY A 122 17.15 19.02 16.46
C GLY A 122 17.23 20.47 16.96
N LEU A 123 17.39 21.46 16.07
CA LEU A 123 17.29 22.87 16.47
C LEU A 123 15.87 23.26 16.87
N ALA A 124 14.86 22.72 16.17
CA ALA A 124 13.46 22.94 16.55
C ALA A 124 13.13 22.31 17.91
N TYR A 125 13.69 21.12 18.19
CA TYR A 125 13.64 20.49 19.52
C TYR A 125 14.22 21.39 20.62
N ALA A 126 15.42 21.94 20.40
CA ALA A 126 16.07 22.86 21.33
C ALA A 126 15.23 24.14 21.53
N TRP A 127 14.71 24.71 20.44
CA TRP A 127 13.87 25.90 20.47
C TRP A 127 12.56 25.68 21.25
N ALA A 128 11.99 24.48 21.18
CA ALA A 128 10.79 24.09 21.92
C ALA A 128 11.06 23.78 23.42
N GLY A 129 12.28 24.00 23.92
CA GLY A 129 12.66 23.76 25.30
C GLY A 129 13.08 22.31 25.59
N GLY A 130 13.49 21.58 24.59
CA GLY A 130 13.96 20.20 24.73
C GLY A 130 15.30 20.08 25.47
N ILE A 131 15.42 19.04 26.28
CA ILE A 131 16.61 18.71 27.09
C ILE A 131 17.41 17.59 26.41
N PHE A 132 18.73 17.63 26.49
CA PHE A 132 19.66 16.72 25.81
C PHE A 132 20.53 15.89 26.77
N GLY A 133 20.90 14.70 26.33
CA GLY A 133 21.92 13.87 26.91
C GLY A 133 21.62 13.51 28.38
N THR A 134 22.67 13.48 29.19
CA THR A 134 22.59 13.07 30.61
C THR A 134 21.66 13.91 31.48
N ALA A 135 21.34 15.15 31.08
CA ALA A 135 20.38 15.99 31.80
C ALA A 135 18.93 15.41 31.79
N LEU A 136 18.62 14.53 30.85
CA LEU A 136 17.35 13.79 30.81
C LEU A 136 17.14 12.88 32.01
N ALA A 137 18.22 12.38 32.64
CA ALA A 137 18.16 11.53 33.84
C ALA A 137 17.59 12.25 35.06
N GLY A 138 17.62 13.58 35.05
CA GLY A 138 17.07 14.41 36.15
C GLY A 138 15.60 14.76 36.02
N LEU A 139 14.93 14.30 34.94
CA LEU A 139 13.49 14.57 34.70
C LEU A 139 12.64 13.59 35.55
N GLU A 140 11.82 14.17 36.44
CA GLU A 140 10.94 13.41 37.31
C GLU A 140 9.47 13.71 37.01
N GLY A 141 8.69 12.64 36.80
CA GLY A 141 7.25 12.74 36.56
C GLY A 141 6.83 13.02 35.11
N ALA A 142 5.58 12.69 34.83
CA ALA A 142 5.04 12.73 33.45
C ALA A 142 5.01 14.16 32.88
N GLY A 143 4.79 15.18 33.72
CA GLY A 143 4.70 16.57 33.26
C GLY A 143 6.01 17.08 32.67
N GLU A 144 7.14 16.81 33.36
CA GLU A 144 8.47 17.21 32.90
C GLU A 144 8.89 16.42 31.65
N LEU A 145 8.62 15.10 31.61
CA LEU A 145 8.91 14.27 30.47
C LEU A 145 8.11 14.74 29.25
N LEU A 146 6.81 15.03 29.39
CA LEU A 146 6.01 15.55 28.30
C LEU A 146 6.43 16.96 27.87
N GLY A 147 6.74 17.83 28.80
CA GLY A 147 7.12 19.23 28.52
C GLY A 147 8.49 19.37 27.86
N HIS A 148 9.49 18.62 28.33
CA HIS A 148 10.88 18.77 27.90
C HIS A 148 11.38 17.70 26.92
N VAL A 149 10.59 16.65 26.69
CA VAL A 149 10.92 15.60 25.71
C VAL A 149 9.78 15.42 24.71
N GLY A 150 8.56 15.16 25.18
CA GLY A 150 7.43 14.81 24.31
C GLY A 150 7.04 15.91 23.34
N LEU A 151 6.66 17.07 23.84
CA LEU A 151 6.30 18.22 23.00
C LEU A 151 7.43 18.66 22.07
N PRO A 152 8.70 18.81 22.55
CA PRO A 152 9.81 19.11 21.67
C PRO A 152 10.05 18.06 20.57
N ILE A 153 9.85 16.75 20.84
CA ILE A 153 9.95 15.71 19.81
C ILE A 153 8.88 15.91 18.74
N VAL A 154 7.63 16.22 19.11
CA VAL A 154 6.57 16.47 18.13
C VAL A 154 6.92 17.68 17.25
N VAL A 155 7.45 18.75 17.81
CA VAL A 155 7.91 19.91 17.04
C VAL A 155 9.05 19.53 16.09
N ALA A 156 10.03 18.77 16.59
CA ALA A 156 11.15 18.28 15.78
C ALA A 156 10.69 17.39 14.63
N ASP A 157 9.72 16.51 14.86
CA ASP A 157 9.16 15.60 13.88
C ASP A 157 8.46 16.34 12.74
N VAL A 158 7.60 17.31 13.08
CA VAL A 158 6.94 18.16 12.07
C VAL A 158 7.96 18.92 11.24
N VAL A 159 8.96 19.53 11.86
CA VAL A 159 10.01 20.28 11.15
C VAL A 159 10.86 19.35 10.28
N ASN A 160 11.23 18.18 10.80
CA ASN A 160 11.96 17.16 10.04
C ASN A 160 11.18 16.72 8.79
N LEU A 161 9.87 16.47 8.92
CA LEU A 161 8.99 16.13 7.82
C LEU A 161 8.94 17.24 6.76
N VAL A 162 8.75 18.48 7.18
CA VAL A 162 8.68 19.63 6.27
C VAL A 162 9.99 19.80 5.49
N VAL A 163 11.13 19.76 6.18
CA VAL A 163 12.45 19.91 5.55
C VAL A 163 12.71 18.77 4.56
N ASN A 164 12.43 17.53 4.96
CA ASN A 164 12.53 16.37 4.08
C ASN A 164 11.64 16.52 2.84
N ALA A 165 10.37 16.88 3.03
CA ALA A 165 9.41 17.05 1.94
C ALA A 165 9.87 18.13 0.94
N VAL A 166 10.38 19.26 1.42
CA VAL A 166 10.89 20.35 0.57
C VAL A 166 12.11 19.89 -0.23
N LEU A 167 13.08 19.22 0.38
CA LEU A 167 14.29 18.75 -0.31
C LEU A 167 13.96 17.67 -1.36
N VAL A 168 13.05 16.74 -1.04
CA VAL A 168 12.59 15.69 -1.97
C VAL A 168 11.77 16.28 -3.11
N ALA A 169 10.80 17.16 -2.82
CA ALA A 169 10.01 17.82 -3.86
C ALA A 169 10.88 18.66 -4.79
N GLY A 170 11.95 19.29 -4.25
CA GLY A 170 12.93 20.03 -5.04
C GLY A 170 13.67 19.17 -6.07
N VAL A 171 14.17 18.00 -5.65
CA VAL A 171 14.87 17.10 -6.57
C VAL A 171 13.92 16.49 -7.62
N ILE A 172 12.70 16.12 -7.24
CA ILE A 172 11.69 15.57 -8.17
C ILE A 172 11.26 16.62 -9.19
N ARG A 173 11.06 17.89 -8.77
CA ARG A 173 10.75 18.98 -9.68
C ARG A 173 11.82 19.14 -10.76
N ILE A 174 13.09 19.03 -10.40
CA ILE A 174 14.20 19.23 -11.34
C ILE A 174 14.39 18.00 -12.23
N SER A 175 14.25 16.78 -11.67
CA SER A 175 14.48 15.53 -12.42
C SER A 175 13.30 15.14 -13.31
N GLU A 176 12.08 15.33 -12.84
CA GLU A 176 10.86 14.81 -13.49
C GLU A 176 9.92 15.92 -13.99
N GLY A 177 10.13 17.16 -13.54
CA GLY A 177 9.29 18.30 -13.92
C GLY A 177 7.94 18.37 -13.19
N VAL A 178 7.73 17.52 -12.17
CA VAL A 178 6.47 17.50 -11.41
C VAL A 178 6.35 18.74 -10.53
N PRO A 179 5.20 19.44 -10.52
CA PRO A 179 5.00 20.63 -9.70
C PRO A 179 5.18 20.34 -8.21
N MET A 180 6.01 21.15 -7.53
CA MET A 180 6.35 20.98 -6.11
C MET A 180 5.10 20.93 -5.20
N ARG A 181 4.06 21.72 -5.52
CA ARG A 181 2.82 21.75 -4.76
C ARG A 181 2.11 20.39 -4.71
N LEU A 182 2.06 19.66 -5.83
CA LEU A 182 1.41 18.34 -5.89
C LEU A 182 2.17 17.33 -5.05
N GLN A 183 3.50 17.35 -5.12
CA GLN A 183 4.35 16.46 -4.31
C GLN A 183 4.20 16.73 -2.80
N LEU A 184 4.17 18.00 -2.38
CA LEU A 184 3.99 18.36 -0.99
C LEU A 184 2.61 17.90 -0.47
N VAL A 185 1.53 18.17 -1.23
CA VAL A 185 0.18 17.74 -0.84
C VAL A 185 0.11 16.23 -0.69
N ASP A 186 0.65 15.48 -1.67
CA ASP A 186 0.66 14.01 -1.62
C ASP A 186 1.44 13.48 -0.40
N MET A 187 2.62 14.03 -0.12
CA MET A 187 3.44 13.63 1.05
C MET A 187 2.73 13.91 2.39
N PHE A 188 2.05 15.06 2.52
CA PHE A 188 1.35 15.39 3.77
C PHE A 188 0.06 14.58 3.95
N THR A 189 -0.67 14.29 2.87
CA THR A 189 -1.92 13.52 2.96
C THR A 189 -1.66 12.02 3.17
N SER A 190 -0.60 11.47 2.58
CA SER A 190 -0.26 10.05 2.70
C SER A 190 0.44 9.68 4.01
N SER A 191 1.22 10.61 4.60
CA SER A 191 2.11 10.31 5.72
C SER A 191 1.66 10.88 7.08
N GLY A 192 0.65 11.76 7.13
CA GLY A 192 0.34 12.56 8.31
C GLY A 192 0.12 11.76 9.60
N LEU A 193 -0.75 10.73 9.57
CA LEU A 193 -1.03 9.92 10.76
C LEU A 193 0.17 9.05 11.18
N THR A 194 0.91 8.53 10.21
CA THR A 194 2.09 7.71 10.44
C THR A 194 3.20 8.52 11.11
N GLN A 195 3.32 9.79 10.77
CA GLN A 195 4.32 10.69 11.34
C GLN A 195 4.12 10.90 12.85
N PHE A 196 2.89 11.13 13.31
CA PHE A 196 2.61 11.22 14.75
C PHE A 196 3.00 9.94 15.50
N ALA A 197 2.81 8.77 14.90
CA ALA A 197 3.23 7.52 15.52
C ALA A 197 4.76 7.45 15.70
N TYR A 198 5.55 7.98 14.76
CA TYR A 198 7.02 8.05 14.90
C TYR A 198 7.45 8.90 16.09
N GLY A 199 6.83 10.08 16.28
CA GLY A 199 7.10 10.95 17.41
C GLY A 199 6.79 10.28 18.76
N ILE A 200 5.65 9.57 18.86
CA ILE A 200 5.28 8.83 20.09
C ILE A 200 6.30 7.72 20.39
N ILE A 201 6.68 6.94 19.37
CA ILE A 201 7.62 5.83 19.56
C ILE A 201 9.02 6.36 19.90
N ALA A 202 9.47 7.44 19.24
CA ALA A 202 10.73 8.08 19.56
C ALA A 202 10.73 8.61 21.00
N PHE A 203 9.64 9.21 21.46
CA PHE A 203 9.47 9.63 22.85
C PHE A 203 9.61 8.44 23.81
N LEU A 204 8.93 7.32 23.53
CA LEU A 204 9.05 6.10 24.35
C LEU A 204 10.49 5.57 24.40
N VAL A 205 11.18 5.54 23.25
CA VAL A 205 12.60 5.16 23.21
C VAL A 205 13.44 6.04 24.10
N VAL A 206 13.27 7.37 24.04
CA VAL A 206 14.07 8.33 24.81
C VAL A 206 13.85 8.16 26.30
N ILE A 207 12.60 8.07 26.78
CA ILE A 207 12.31 7.93 28.20
C ILE A 207 12.76 6.58 28.76
N MET A 208 12.76 5.52 27.96
CA MET A 208 13.30 4.22 28.36
C MET A 208 14.83 4.21 28.32
N TRP A 209 15.45 4.93 27.38
CA TRP A 209 16.91 4.92 27.21
C TRP A 209 17.66 5.57 28.37
N ILE A 210 17.34 6.82 28.74
CA ILE A 210 18.04 7.59 29.75
C ILE A 210 17.26 7.62 31.05
N PRO A 211 16.05 8.20 31.17
CA PRO A 211 15.31 8.19 32.44
C PRO A 211 15.04 6.79 32.99
N GLY A 212 14.76 5.83 32.08
CA GLY A 212 14.48 4.43 32.42
C GLY A 212 15.71 3.55 32.58
N ASP A 213 16.93 4.10 32.41
CA ASP A 213 18.23 3.41 32.53
C ASP A 213 18.34 2.09 31.71
N MET A 214 17.57 1.94 30.65
CA MET A 214 17.59 0.75 29.75
C MET A 214 18.67 0.85 28.67
N GLY A 215 19.18 2.04 28.41
CA GLY A 215 20.17 2.27 27.34
C GLY A 215 19.70 1.73 25.97
N PRO A 216 20.59 1.11 25.19
CA PRO A 216 20.28 0.59 23.85
C PRO A 216 19.14 -0.42 23.78
N VAL A 217 18.86 -1.14 24.87
CA VAL A 217 17.78 -2.13 24.94
C VAL A 217 16.42 -1.48 24.74
N ALA A 218 16.27 -0.21 25.10
CA ALA A 218 15.06 0.59 24.91
C ALA A 218 14.56 0.54 23.44
N VAL A 219 15.47 0.59 22.47
CA VAL A 219 15.12 0.53 21.05
C VAL A 219 14.54 -0.84 20.69
N LEU A 220 15.13 -1.92 21.18
CA LEU A 220 14.63 -3.26 20.92
C LEU A 220 13.22 -3.46 21.50
N VAL A 221 13.00 -3.01 22.73
CA VAL A 221 11.70 -3.10 23.41
C VAL A 221 10.65 -2.26 22.69
N ALA A 222 10.97 -1.04 22.27
CA ALA A 222 10.03 -0.16 21.59
C ALA A 222 9.74 -0.61 20.15
N LEU A 223 10.72 -1.17 19.43
CA LEU A 223 10.55 -1.59 18.04
C LEU A 223 10.04 -3.03 17.87
N ALA A 224 10.21 -3.90 18.88
CA ALA A 224 9.79 -5.30 18.78
C ALA A 224 8.28 -5.49 18.46
N PRO A 225 7.34 -4.78 19.11
CA PRO A 225 5.92 -4.86 18.78
C PRO A 225 5.62 -4.42 17.33
N LEU A 226 6.34 -3.39 16.86
CA LEU A 226 6.21 -2.87 15.50
C LEU A 226 6.75 -3.85 14.47
N ALA A 227 7.89 -4.47 14.75
CA ALA A 227 8.46 -5.53 13.91
C ALA A 227 7.51 -6.74 13.84
N GLY A 228 6.90 -7.13 14.97
CA GLY A 228 5.90 -8.19 15.02
C GLY A 228 4.63 -7.87 14.24
N ALA A 229 4.08 -6.66 14.42
CA ALA A 229 2.91 -6.21 13.66
C ALA A 229 3.20 -6.15 12.14
N ARG A 230 4.38 -5.63 11.78
CA ARG A 230 4.83 -5.60 10.39
C ARG A 230 4.99 -7.00 9.81
N TRP A 231 5.63 -7.91 10.54
CA TRP A 231 5.78 -9.30 10.11
C TRP A 231 4.42 -9.96 9.87
N ALA A 232 3.45 -9.77 10.77
CA ALA A 232 2.09 -10.26 10.60
C ALA A 232 1.42 -9.67 9.34
N LEU A 233 1.53 -8.35 9.11
CA LEU A 233 0.99 -7.71 7.91
C LEU A 233 1.62 -8.23 6.62
N MET A 234 2.93 -8.52 6.62
CA MET A 234 3.61 -9.11 5.46
C MET A 234 3.12 -10.52 5.17
N GLN A 235 2.92 -11.34 6.21
CA GLN A 235 2.34 -12.69 6.06
C GLN A 235 0.93 -12.62 5.42
N TYR A 236 0.09 -11.69 5.86
CA TYR A 236 -1.22 -11.47 5.24
C TYR A 236 -1.11 -11.02 3.78
N GLY A 237 -0.13 -10.18 3.44
CA GLY A 237 0.14 -9.74 2.08
C GLY A 237 0.56 -10.91 1.17
N GLU A 238 1.53 -11.71 1.60
CA GLU A 238 2.01 -12.89 0.86
C GLU A 238 0.89 -13.93 0.65
N GLU A 239 0.06 -14.16 1.67
CA GLU A 239 -1.10 -15.05 1.58
C GLU A 239 -2.12 -14.54 0.54
N ARG A 240 -2.40 -13.24 0.55
CA ARG A 240 -3.29 -12.61 -0.43
C ARG A 240 -2.74 -12.73 -1.86
N GLU A 241 -1.47 -12.42 -2.07
CA GLU A 241 -0.83 -12.57 -3.39
C GLU A 241 -0.80 -14.02 -3.86
N ALA A 242 -0.59 -14.97 -2.92
CA ALA A 242 -0.65 -16.40 -3.25
C ALA A 242 -2.06 -16.83 -3.69
N ARG A 243 -3.10 -16.31 -3.03
CA ARG A 243 -4.51 -16.54 -3.43
C ARG A 243 -4.80 -15.94 -4.80
N GLU A 244 -4.39 -14.71 -5.07
CA GLU A 244 -4.58 -14.06 -6.37
C GLU A 244 -3.84 -14.79 -7.50
N ARG A 245 -2.61 -15.26 -7.24
CA ARG A 245 -1.86 -16.11 -8.19
C ARG A 245 -2.55 -17.46 -8.45
N ALA A 246 -3.09 -18.10 -7.41
CA ALA A 246 -3.82 -19.34 -7.56
C ALA A 246 -5.10 -19.16 -8.41
N LEU A 247 -5.86 -18.09 -8.16
CA LEU A 247 -7.03 -17.74 -8.98
C LEU A 247 -6.65 -17.48 -10.43
N GLY A 248 -5.58 -16.70 -10.67
CA GLY A 248 -5.08 -16.45 -12.01
C GLY A 248 -4.67 -17.73 -12.76
N ALA A 249 -4.05 -18.68 -12.07
CA ALA A 249 -3.68 -19.97 -12.65
C ALA A 249 -4.90 -20.83 -13.02
N LEU A 250 -5.96 -20.81 -12.20
CA LEU A 250 -7.21 -21.52 -12.51
C LEU A 250 -7.91 -20.92 -13.75
N VAL A 251 -7.97 -19.58 -13.82
CA VAL A 251 -8.54 -18.88 -14.99
C VAL A 251 -7.73 -19.15 -16.25
N ALA A 252 -6.39 -19.08 -16.19
CA ALA A 252 -5.54 -19.38 -17.33
C ALA A 252 -5.70 -20.84 -17.80
N ALA A 253 -5.88 -21.79 -16.90
CA ALA A 253 -6.17 -23.18 -17.25
C ALA A 253 -7.54 -23.31 -17.97
N LEU A 254 -8.55 -22.60 -17.51
CA LEU A 254 -9.88 -22.54 -18.15
C LEU A 254 -9.79 -21.95 -19.56
N GLU A 255 -9.18 -20.78 -19.72
CA GLU A 255 -9.05 -20.09 -21.00
C GLU A 255 -8.21 -20.88 -22.02
N THR A 256 -7.20 -21.65 -21.54
CA THR A 256 -6.42 -22.55 -22.41
C THR A 256 -7.29 -23.69 -22.95
N ARG A 257 -8.26 -24.17 -22.19
CA ARG A 257 -9.18 -25.27 -22.58
C ARG A 257 -10.37 -24.77 -23.40
N ALA A 258 -10.82 -23.55 -23.18
CA ALA A 258 -11.95 -22.91 -23.84
C ALA A 258 -11.55 -21.50 -24.32
N PRO A 259 -10.81 -21.40 -25.45
CA PRO A 259 -10.32 -20.10 -25.96
C PRO A 259 -11.43 -19.13 -26.35
N ASP A 260 -12.61 -19.63 -26.65
CA ASP A 260 -13.84 -18.85 -26.89
C ASP A 260 -14.31 -18.08 -25.65
N LEU A 261 -13.87 -18.47 -24.45
CA LEU A 261 -14.17 -17.81 -23.19
C LEU A 261 -13.09 -16.77 -22.78
N GLU A 262 -12.13 -16.45 -23.64
CA GLU A 262 -11.10 -15.46 -23.32
C GLU A 262 -11.71 -14.14 -22.84
N GLY A 263 -11.33 -13.71 -21.62
CA GLY A 263 -11.83 -12.53 -20.96
C GLY A 263 -13.30 -12.57 -20.50
N HIS A 264 -14.06 -13.62 -20.83
CA HIS A 264 -15.44 -13.80 -20.39
C HIS A 264 -15.54 -13.85 -18.86
N SER A 265 -14.80 -14.75 -18.22
CA SER A 265 -14.78 -14.91 -16.77
C SER A 265 -14.46 -13.61 -16.03
N ALA A 266 -13.52 -12.81 -16.56
CA ALA A 266 -13.16 -11.52 -15.96
C ALA A 266 -14.31 -10.50 -16.05
N ARG A 267 -15.04 -10.45 -17.16
CA ARG A 267 -16.20 -9.56 -17.34
C ARG A 267 -17.37 -9.98 -16.45
N VAL A 268 -17.71 -11.26 -16.41
CA VAL A 268 -18.76 -11.80 -15.53
C VAL A 268 -18.42 -11.51 -14.08
N SER A 269 -17.17 -11.74 -13.65
CA SER A 269 -16.67 -11.40 -12.32
C SER A 269 -16.86 -9.92 -11.97
N SER A 270 -16.51 -9.02 -12.89
CA SER A 270 -16.63 -7.57 -12.68
C SER A 270 -18.10 -7.13 -12.60
N LEU A 271 -18.95 -7.62 -13.49
CA LEU A 271 -20.38 -7.34 -13.49
C LEU A 271 -21.04 -7.85 -12.20
N SER A 272 -20.75 -9.08 -11.80
CA SER A 272 -21.29 -9.69 -10.56
C SER A 272 -20.92 -8.87 -9.33
N ALA A 273 -19.65 -8.45 -9.21
CA ALA A 273 -19.21 -7.62 -8.10
C ALA A 273 -19.91 -6.25 -8.09
N GLY A 274 -20.02 -5.58 -9.25
CA GLY A 274 -20.73 -4.31 -9.36
C GLY A 274 -22.21 -4.42 -9.02
N MET A 275 -22.89 -5.47 -9.49
CA MET A 275 -24.29 -5.73 -9.18
C MET A 275 -24.50 -6.00 -7.69
N ALA A 276 -23.63 -6.78 -7.05
CA ALA A 276 -23.68 -7.07 -5.63
C ALA A 276 -23.52 -5.79 -4.79
N GLN A 277 -22.63 -4.88 -5.19
CA GLN A 277 -22.47 -3.55 -4.55
C GLN A 277 -23.73 -2.70 -4.72
N GLU A 278 -24.31 -2.66 -5.90
CA GLU A 278 -25.56 -1.93 -6.19
C GLU A 278 -26.78 -2.47 -5.42
N LEU A 279 -26.76 -3.76 -5.10
CA LEU A 279 -27.77 -4.40 -4.25
C LEU A 279 -27.53 -4.16 -2.75
N GLY A 280 -26.41 -3.55 -2.36
CA GLY A 280 -26.04 -3.29 -0.96
C GLY A 280 -25.62 -4.55 -0.20
N LEU A 281 -25.12 -5.58 -0.90
CA LEU A 281 -24.64 -6.82 -0.26
C LEU A 281 -23.38 -6.57 0.56
N GLY A 282 -23.12 -7.41 1.56
CA GLY A 282 -21.95 -7.30 2.42
C GLY A 282 -20.62 -7.51 1.66
N PRO A 283 -19.50 -7.00 2.18
CA PRO A 283 -18.20 -7.14 1.53
C PRO A 283 -17.79 -8.59 1.25
N LYS A 284 -18.21 -9.53 2.12
CA LYS A 284 -17.98 -10.97 1.93
C LYS A 284 -18.76 -11.48 0.73
N ASP A 285 -20.05 -11.18 0.64
CA ASP A 285 -20.90 -11.65 -0.45
C ASP A 285 -20.45 -11.06 -1.80
N VAL A 286 -20.04 -9.80 -1.82
CA VAL A 286 -19.42 -9.15 -3.02
C VAL A 286 -18.16 -9.91 -3.46
N ALA A 287 -17.30 -10.30 -2.51
CA ALA A 287 -16.10 -11.08 -2.84
C ALA A 287 -16.46 -12.48 -3.34
N ASP A 288 -17.42 -13.14 -2.72
CA ASP A 288 -17.85 -14.50 -3.08
C ASP A 288 -18.47 -14.54 -4.49
N VAL A 289 -19.38 -13.62 -4.85
CA VAL A 289 -19.96 -13.55 -6.21
C VAL A 289 -18.93 -13.14 -7.25
N ARG A 290 -17.97 -12.28 -6.89
CA ARG A 290 -16.85 -11.91 -7.78
C ARG A 290 -16.02 -13.13 -8.16
N ILE A 291 -15.66 -13.94 -7.17
CA ILE A 291 -14.87 -15.16 -7.38
C ILE A 291 -15.71 -16.22 -8.07
N ALA A 292 -16.97 -16.38 -7.70
CA ALA A 292 -17.89 -17.31 -8.38
C ALA A 292 -18.05 -16.96 -9.87
N GLY A 293 -18.25 -15.67 -10.19
CA GLY A 293 -18.29 -15.20 -11.58
C GLY A 293 -16.99 -15.41 -12.37
N LEU A 294 -15.84 -15.42 -11.66
CA LEU A 294 -14.54 -15.71 -12.26
C LEU A 294 -14.36 -17.20 -12.58
N LEU A 295 -14.94 -18.09 -11.78
CA LEU A 295 -14.69 -19.54 -11.79
C LEU A 295 -15.92 -20.38 -12.15
N HIS A 296 -17.09 -19.79 -12.49
CA HIS A 296 -18.33 -20.52 -12.71
C HIS A 296 -18.21 -21.61 -13.78
N ASP A 297 -17.40 -21.37 -14.80
CA ASP A 297 -17.12 -22.30 -15.90
C ASP A 297 -15.96 -23.29 -15.60
N LEU A 298 -15.38 -23.27 -14.39
CA LEU A 298 -14.22 -24.10 -14.06
C LEU A 298 -14.46 -25.61 -14.29
N GLY A 299 -15.70 -26.06 -14.14
CA GLY A 299 -16.09 -27.45 -14.42
C GLY A 299 -15.86 -27.89 -15.88
N ARG A 300 -15.75 -26.96 -16.82
CA ARG A 300 -15.42 -27.26 -18.24
C ARG A 300 -14.00 -27.84 -18.38
N VAL A 301 -13.10 -27.55 -17.47
CA VAL A 301 -11.72 -28.06 -17.50
C VAL A 301 -11.65 -29.59 -17.44
N VAL A 302 -12.58 -30.22 -16.73
CA VAL A 302 -12.65 -31.69 -16.56
C VAL A 302 -13.51 -32.40 -17.62
N VAL A 303 -14.15 -31.66 -18.50
CA VAL A 303 -14.93 -32.23 -19.61
C VAL A 303 -14.01 -32.65 -20.73
N ALA A 304 -14.21 -33.84 -21.31
CA ALA A 304 -13.39 -34.34 -22.40
C ALA A 304 -13.54 -33.46 -23.66
N PRO A 305 -12.44 -33.20 -24.41
CA PRO A 305 -12.52 -32.46 -25.66
C PRO A 305 -13.47 -33.15 -26.66
N GLY A 306 -14.38 -32.38 -27.27
CA GLY A 306 -15.35 -32.91 -28.22
C GLY A 306 -16.63 -33.51 -27.60
N SER A 307 -16.81 -33.43 -26.29
CA SER A 307 -18.09 -33.71 -25.66
C SER A 307 -18.98 -32.48 -25.78
N GLU A 308 -19.83 -32.42 -26.77
CA GLU A 308 -20.85 -31.38 -26.95
C GLU A 308 -22.22 -31.97 -26.67
N GLY A 309 -23.05 -31.30 -25.84
CA GLY A 309 -24.42 -31.70 -25.57
C GLY A 309 -24.97 -31.09 -24.28
N ALA A 310 -26.30 -31.02 -24.17
CA ALA A 310 -26.99 -30.46 -22.99
C ALA A 310 -26.56 -31.14 -21.67
N ASP A 311 -26.25 -32.43 -21.67
CA ASP A 311 -25.80 -33.20 -20.51
C ASP A 311 -24.40 -32.76 -20.00
N VAL A 312 -23.60 -32.11 -20.85
CA VAL A 312 -22.26 -31.62 -20.50
C VAL A 312 -22.34 -30.25 -19.88
N GLU A 313 -23.21 -29.37 -20.33
CA GLU A 313 -23.45 -28.06 -19.73
C GLU A 313 -24.18 -28.22 -18.40
N GLU A 314 -25.09 -29.20 -18.30
CA GLU A 314 -25.74 -29.53 -17.02
C GLU A 314 -24.71 -30.04 -16.02
N GLY A 315 -24.48 -29.26 -14.96
CA GLY A 315 -23.58 -29.59 -13.86
C GLY A 315 -22.12 -29.07 -14.00
N VAL A 316 -21.83 -28.17 -14.94
CA VAL A 316 -20.51 -27.48 -15.00
C VAL A 316 -20.22 -26.78 -13.66
N GLU A 317 -21.20 -26.03 -13.15
CA GLU A 317 -21.06 -25.29 -11.88
C GLU A 317 -20.86 -26.25 -10.71
N LEU A 318 -21.57 -27.39 -10.69
CA LEU A 318 -21.42 -28.39 -9.60
C LEU A 318 -20.04 -29.06 -9.64
N ARG A 319 -19.55 -29.41 -10.83
CA ARG A 319 -18.18 -29.94 -10.99
C ARG A 319 -17.13 -28.91 -10.60
N GLY A 320 -17.31 -27.66 -11.03
CA GLY A 320 -16.45 -26.54 -10.64
C GLY A 320 -16.44 -26.33 -9.12
N ALA A 321 -17.60 -26.30 -8.50
CA ALA A 321 -17.73 -26.17 -7.04
C ALA A 321 -17.05 -27.33 -6.30
N ALA A 322 -17.17 -28.57 -6.80
CA ALA A 322 -16.49 -29.72 -6.22
C ALA A 322 -14.96 -29.62 -6.28
N MET A 323 -14.40 -29.00 -7.33
CA MET A 323 -12.95 -28.75 -7.43
C MET A 323 -12.45 -27.71 -6.41
N LEU A 324 -13.34 -26.85 -5.91
CA LEU A 324 -12.99 -25.76 -5.01
C LEU A 324 -13.24 -26.11 -3.51
N GLN A 325 -13.94 -27.19 -3.20
CA GLN A 325 -14.39 -27.52 -1.85
C GLN A 325 -13.28 -27.65 -0.81
N ASP A 326 -12.08 -28.11 -1.23
CA ASP A 326 -10.93 -28.29 -0.33
C ASP A 326 -10.11 -27.01 -0.13
N LEU A 327 -10.54 -25.90 -0.74
CA LEU A 327 -9.88 -24.60 -0.63
C LEU A 327 -10.69 -23.64 0.26
N PRO A 328 -10.37 -23.50 1.56
CA PRO A 328 -11.20 -22.76 2.50
C PRO A 328 -11.48 -21.31 2.10
N PHE A 329 -10.54 -20.67 1.38
CA PHE A 329 -10.70 -19.28 0.92
C PHE A 329 -11.64 -19.14 -0.29
N LEU A 330 -12.07 -20.26 -0.91
CA LEU A 330 -13.02 -20.33 -2.02
C LEU A 330 -14.38 -20.93 -1.60
N ALA A 331 -14.56 -21.27 -0.34
CA ALA A 331 -15.77 -21.92 0.14
C ALA A 331 -17.04 -21.11 -0.20
N GLY A 332 -17.04 -19.78 0.01
CA GLY A 332 -18.17 -18.93 -0.33
C GLY A 332 -18.48 -18.91 -1.82
N ALA A 333 -17.46 -18.85 -2.69
CA ALA A 333 -17.66 -18.95 -4.14
C ALA A 333 -18.17 -20.33 -4.57
N SER A 334 -17.64 -21.41 -3.96
CA SER A 334 -18.14 -22.77 -4.17
C SER A 334 -19.62 -22.88 -3.80
N ASP A 335 -20.02 -22.30 -2.66
CA ASP A 335 -21.44 -22.28 -2.23
C ASP A 335 -22.33 -21.55 -3.24
N VAL A 336 -21.90 -20.43 -3.80
CA VAL A 336 -22.64 -19.70 -4.85
C VAL A 336 -22.78 -20.55 -6.10
N MET A 337 -21.70 -21.21 -6.56
CA MET A 337 -21.75 -22.10 -7.72
C MET A 337 -22.69 -23.31 -7.49
N GLN A 338 -22.70 -23.88 -6.28
CA GLN A 338 -23.67 -24.92 -5.93
C GLN A 338 -25.12 -24.41 -5.94
N GLN A 339 -25.35 -23.17 -5.50
CA GLN A 339 -26.67 -22.53 -5.58
C GLN A 339 -27.08 -22.30 -7.04
N MET A 340 -26.15 -21.90 -7.94
CA MET A 340 -26.44 -21.79 -9.38
C MET A 340 -26.89 -23.13 -9.97
N ALA A 341 -26.18 -24.21 -9.66
CA ALA A 341 -26.54 -25.55 -10.13
C ALA A 341 -27.92 -26.02 -9.60
N ARG A 342 -28.24 -25.72 -8.33
CA ARG A 342 -29.55 -26.02 -7.76
C ARG A 342 -30.68 -25.21 -8.41
N ALA A 343 -30.44 -23.90 -8.61
CA ALA A 343 -31.41 -23.04 -9.28
C ALA A 343 -31.75 -23.51 -10.70
N GLN A 344 -30.78 -24.10 -11.41
CA GLN A 344 -31.01 -24.72 -12.74
C GLN A 344 -31.88 -25.98 -12.63
N SER A 345 -31.73 -26.79 -11.59
CA SER A 345 -32.44 -28.11 -11.45
C SER A 345 -33.83 -28.00 -10.83
N ASP A 346 -34.04 -27.11 -9.85
CA ASP A 346 -35.30 -27.05 -9.05
C ASP A 346 -36.02 -25.68 -9.17
N GLY A 347 -35.45 -24.72 -9.90
CA GLY A 347 -36.04 -23.39 -10.06
C GLY A 347 -36.00 -22.52 -8.79
N SER A 348 -35.17 -22.89 -7.80
CA SER A 348 -35.03 -22.10 -6.56
C SER A 348 -34.33 -20.75 -6.86
N THR A 349 -34.74 -19.70 -6.13
CA THR A 349 -34.14 -18.37 -6.24
C THR A 349 -33.13 -18.16 -5.14
N HIS A 350 -31.90 -17.78 -5.51
CA HIS A 350 -30.81 -17.46 -4.60
C HIS A 350 -30.12 -16.17 -5.08
N THR A 351 -30.28 -15.08 -4.35
CA THR A 351 -29.81 -13.75 -4.78
C THR A 351 -28.36 -13.74 -5.27
N LEU A 352 -27.44 -14.45 -4.62
CA LEU A 352 -26.04 -14.50 -5.02
C LEU A 352 -25.83 -15.27 -6.33
N ALA A 353 -26.52 -16.40 -6.48
CA ALA A 353 -26.51 -17.20 -7.69
C ALA A 353 -27.13 -16.44 -8.89
N ASP A 354 -28.27 -15.76 -8.64
CA ASP A 354 -28.95 -14.96 -9.66
C ASP A 354 -28.09 -13.80 -10.15
N VAL A 355 -27.31 -13.17 -9.27
CA VAL A 355 -26.35 -12.12 -9.65
C VAL A 355 -25.33 -12.64 -10.65
N VAL A 356 -24.71 -13.79 -10.38
CA VAL A 356 -23.70 -14.36 -11.29
C VAL A 356 -24.35 -14.82 -12.59
N LYS A 357 -25.48 -15.50 -12.53
CA LYS A 357 -26.20 -15.99 -13.72
C LYS A 357 -26.64 -14.86 -14.65
N VAL A 358 -27.22 -13.79 -14.09
CA VAL A 358 -27.66 -12.63 -14.88
C VAL A 358 -26.47 -11.91 -15.51
N ALA A 359 -25.32 -11.85 -14.81
CA ALA A 359 -24.09 -11.28 -15.36
C ALA A 359 -23.53 -12.12 -16.50
N ASP A 360 -23.56 -13.45 -16.37
CA ASP A 360 -23.15 -14.42 -17.39
C ASP A 360 -24.05 -14.33 -18.62
N ASP A 361 -25.35 -14.47 -18.46
CA ASP A 361 -26.34 -14.35 -19.54
C ASP A 361 -26.21 -13.01 -20.29
N TYR A 362 -25.90 -11.91 -19.56
CA TYR A 362 -25.67 -10.61 -20.18
C TYR A 362 -24.42 -10.59 -21.07
N ASP A 363 -23.28 -11.10 -20.58
CA ASP A 363 -22.04 -11.13 -21.36
C ASP A 363 -22.19 -12.00 -22.61
N LEU A 364 -22.87 -13.13 -22.49
CA LEU A 364 -23.16 -14.02 -23.61
C LEU A 364 -24.06 -13.34 -24.67
N LEU A 365 -25.12 -12.64 -24.26
CA LEU A 365 -26.01 -11.90 -25.19
C LEU A 365 -25.25 -10.79 -25.92
N MET A 366 -24.38 -10.05 -25.21
CA MET A 366 -23.60 -8.97 -25.81
C MET A 366 -22.57 -9.47 -26.84
N ARG A 367 -22.07 -10.70 -26.71
CA ARG A 367 -21.06 -11.30 -27.60
C ARG A 367 -21.66 -12.06 -28.75
N GLY A 368 -22.72 -12.84 -28.50
CA GLY A 368 -23.29 -13.75 -29.50
C GLY A 368 -24.13 -13.02 -30.56
N ASP A 369 -25.01 -12.14 -30.14
CA ASP A 369 -26.04 -11.56 -30.98
C ASP A 369 -25.68 -10.15 -31.49
N GLY A 370 -24.59 -9.54 -31.03
CA GLY A 370 -24.21 -8.16 -31.39
C GLY A 370 -25.27 -7.11 -31.05
N ILE A 371 -26.15 -7.42 -30.07
CA ILE A 371 -27.26 -6.57 -29.66
C ILE A 371 -26.77 -5.46 -28.70
N GLY A 372 -27.51 -4.36 -28.67
CA GLY A 372 -27.22 -3.28 -27.72
C GLY A 372 -27.59 -3.63 -26.26
N SER A 373 -26.96 -2.95 -25.29
CA SER A 373 -27.21 -3.19 -23.87
C SER A 373 -28.69 -3.08 -23.47
N ALA A 374 -29.43 -2.15 -24.05
CA ALA A 374 -30.87 -1.97 -23.79
C ALA A 374 -31.70 -3.20 -24.21
N GLU A 375 -31.39 -3.79 -25.37
CA GLU A 375 -32.07 -4.99 -25.87
C GLU A 375 -31.68 -6.22 -25.03
N ALA A 376 -30.40 -6.37 -24.65
CA ALA A 376 -29.94 -7.43 -23.75
C ALA A 376 -30.69 -7.39 -22.43
N LEU A 377 -30.80 -6.20 -21.79
CA LEU A 377 -31.56 -6.02 -20.55
C LEU A 377 -33.05 -6.33 -20.71
N ALA A 378 -33.68 -6.02 -21.86
CA ALA A 378 -35.08 -6.37 -22.15
C ALA A 378 -35.26 -7.89 -22.27
N ARG A 379 -34.35 -8.58 -22.92
CA ARG A 379 -34.39 -10.05 -23.06
C ARG A 379 -34.18 -10.73 -21.69
N LEU A 380 -33.28 -10.24 -20.88
CA LEU A 380 -33.04 -10.77 -19.50
C LEU A 380 -34.30 -10.65 -18.64
N ARG A 381 -35.02 -9.51 -18.69
CA ARG A 381 -36.26 -9.34 -17.95
C ARG A 381 -37.34 -10.37 -18.32
N SER A 382 -37.40 -10.75 -19.60
CA SER A 382 -38.36 -11.78 -20.02
C SER A 382 -37.98 -13.20 -19.54
N ARG A 383 -36.68 -13.44 -19.28
CA ARG A 383 -36.17 -14.75 -18.86
C ARG A 383 -36.15 -14.92 -17.32
N THR A 384 -36.10 -13.83 -16.57
CA THR A 384 -36.00 -13.81 -15.10
C THR A 384 -37.19 -13.06 -14.51
N PRO A 385 -38.41 -13.61 -14.61
CA PRO A 385 -39.61 -12.94 -14.10
C PRO A 385 -39.67 -12.98 -12.57
N GLY A 386 -40.19 -11.92 -11.98
CA GLY A 386 -40.43 -11.83 -10.53
C GLY A 386 -39.66 -10.68 -9.84
N PRO A 387 -40.07 -10.31 -8.63
CA PRO A 387 -39.53 -9.12 -7.96
C PRO A 387 -38.04 -9.20 -7.65
N ASP A 388 -37.51 -10.37 -7.39
CA ASP A 388 -36.07 -10.56 -7.14
C ASP A 388 -35.26 -10.46 -8.43
N GLY A 389 -35.75 -11.05 -9.53
CA GLY A 389 -35.17 -10.92 -10.86
C GLY A 389 -35.14 -9.46 -11.31
N ASP A 390 -36.24 -8.73 -11.12
CA ASP A 390 -36.30 -7.29 -11.44
C ASP A 390 -35.27 -6.45 -10.67
N ARG A 391 -35.03 -6.76 -9.38
CA ARG A 391 -34.03 -6.09 -8.55
C ARG A 391 -32.60 -6.35 -9.08
N VAL A 392 -32.28 -7.60 -9.40
CA VAL A 392 -30.97 -8.02 -9.93
C VAL A 392 -30.70 -7.36 -11.28
N ILE A 393 -31.68 -7.36 -12.19
CA ILE A 393 -31.57 -6.71 -13.50
C ILE A 393 -31.50 -5.18 -13.39
N ALA A 394 -32.20 -4.58 -12.42
CA ALA A 394 -32.06 -3.15 -12.16
C ALA A 394 -30.65 -2.80 -11.66
N ALA A 395 -30.03 -3.66 -10.86
CA ALA A 395 -28.63 -3.50 -10.45
C ALA A 395 -27.68 -3.58 -11.64
N LEU A 396 -27.83 -4.59 -12.50
CA LEU A 396 -27.07 -4.69 -13.76
C LEU A 396 -27.20 -3.43 -14.62
N ALA A 397 -28.43 -2.93 -14.79
CA ALA A 397 -28.67 -1.73 -15.59
C ALA A 397 -28.01 -0.47 -15.02
N ARG A 398 -27.78 -0.38 -13.71
CA ARG A 398 -27.02 0.72 -13.09
C ARG A 398 -25.53 0.56 -13.36
N VAL A 399 -24.98 -0.64 -13.19
CA VAL A 399 -23.55 -0.95 -13.44
C VAL A 399 -23.19 -0.63 -14.89
N VAL A 400 -23.96 -1.11 -15.86
CA VAL A 400 -23.70 -0.89 -17.29
C VAL A 400 -23.74 0.59 -17.65
N ARG A 401 -24.73 1.34 -17.15
CA ARG A 401 -24.78 2.80 -17.37
C ARG A 401 -23.63 3.57 -16.76
N GLY A 402 -23.09 3.08 -15.64
CA GLY A 402 -21.91 3.68 -14.99
C GLY A 402 -20.62 3.48 -15.81
N THR A 403 -20.51 2.39 -16.57
CA THR A 403 -19.36 2.12 -17.46
C THR A 403 -19.42 2.87 -18.79
N ASP A 404 -20.61 3.23 -19.28
CA ASP A 404 -20.81 4.01 -20.52
C ASP A 404 -20.64 5.53 -20.33
N GLY A 405 -20.41 6.02 -19.09
CA GLY A 405 -20.17 7.43 -18.78
C GLY A 405 -18.75 7.88 -19.13
N PRO A 406 -18.50 9.21 -19.33
CA PRO A 406 -17.21 9.76 -19.81
C PRO A 406 -16.02 9.59 -18.84
N VAL A 407 -16.16 8.89 -17.73
CA VAL A 407 -15.10 8.61 -16.73
C VAL A 407 -14.50 7.19 -16.91
N GLY A 408 -15.10 6.33 -17.73
CA GLY A 408 -14.70 4.91 -17.88
C GLY A 408 -13.45 4.65 -18.74
N SER A 409 -12.86 5.67 -19.39
CA SER A 409 -11.75 5.47 -20.35
C SER A 409 -10.34 5.44 -19.72
N SER A 410 -10.18 5.69 -18.42
CA SER A 410 -8.84 5.80 -17.79
C SER A 410 -8.46 4.65 -16.85
N ALA A 411 -9.34 3.66 -16.61
CA ALA A 411 -9.08 2.59 -15.64
C ALA A 411 -8.60 1.26 -16.25
N VAL A 412 -8.62 1.12 -17.58
CA VAL A 412 -8.25 -0.16 -18.27
C VAL A 412 -6.80 -0.18 -18.78
N ALA A 413 -6.03 0.89 -18.62
CA ALA A 413 -4.67 0.99 -19.16
C ALA A 413 -3.54 0.79 -18.12
N GLN A 414 -3.83 0.27 -16.91
CA GLN A 414 -2.79 -0.08 -15.92
C GLN A 414 -3.16 -1.38 -15.19
N SER A 415 -2.92 -2.49 -15.84
CA SER A 415 -2.73 -3.80 -15.23
C SER A 415 -1.35 -4.33 -15.60
#